data_6ea36e534d4480686c131ba735fbc6d2
#
_entry.id   6ea36e534d4480686c131ba735fbc6d2
#
_cell.length_a   1.000
_cell.length_b   1.000
_cell.length_c   1.000
_cell.angle_alpha   90.00
_cell.angle_beta   90.00
_cell.angle_gamma   90.00
#
_symmetry.space_group_name_H-M   'P 1'
#
loop_
_entity.id
_entity.type
_entity.pdbx_description
1 polymer ?
#
loop_
_entity_poly.entity_id
_entity_poly.type
_entity_poly.pdbx_seq_one_letter_code
_entity_poly.pdbx_strand_id
1 'polypeptide(L)'
;AYIQHDFVRQLGDGTLAADAFRHYLKQDYLFLIQFARAFALAAYKSPTLDDLRQAKAGLEAIVDLELGLHVQYCQQWGISEQQLQALPEARATMAYTRYVLDTGNRGDLLDLHVALAPCLVGYGQVAQWLNSRSETLRGQANPYEAWIAMYESDEFQSATAAEIAWLNRELADVSPRRFEQLVRIFRDATRLEIDFWDMGLNQRM
;
A
#
# COMPACT_ATOMS: atom_id res chain seq x y z
N ALA A 1 -8.83 5.99 -12.27
CA ALA A 1 -7.71 6.90 -12.06
C ALA A 1 -6.59 6.19 -11.28
N TYR A 2 -6.84 5.64 -10.08
CA TYR A 2 -5.82 5.05 -9.21
C TYR A 2 -5.08 3.87 -9.86
N ILE A 3 -5.76 2.76 -10.18
CA ILE A 3 -5.18 1.54 -10.75
C ILE A 3 -4.52 1.79 -12.12
N GLN A 4 -5.02 2.76 -12.88
CA GLN A 4 -4.56 3.09 -14.23
C GLN A 4 -3.76 4.40 -14.27
N HIS A 5 -3.12 4.76 -13.15
CA HIS A 5 -2.26 5.93 -13.08
C HIS A 5 -1.07 5.79 -14.04
N ASP A 6 -0.55 6.91 -14.54
CA ASP A 6 0.57 6.89 -15.48
C ASP A 6 1.84 6.27 -14.90
N PHE A 7 2.07 6.44 -13.59
CA PHE A 7 3.13 5.73 -12.87
C PHE A 7 2.98 4.20 -13.04
N VAL A 8 1.78 3.67 -12.78
CA VAL A 8 1.47 2.23 -12.88
C VAL A 8 1.57 1.74 -14.31
N ARG A 9 1.09 2.50 -15.29
CA ARG A 9 1.19 2.15 -16.71
C ARG A 9 2.64 2.06 -17.16
N GLN A 10 3.44 3.09 -16.86
CA GLN A 10 4.85 3.14 -17.21
C GLN A 10 5.68 2.07 -16.48
N LEU A 11 5.29 1.71 -15.25
CA LEU A 11 5.89 0.59 -14.54
C LEU A 11 5.59 -0.73 -15.26
N GLY A 12 4.35 -0.94 -15.70
CA GLY A 12 3.94 -2.14 -16.42
C GLY A 12 4.60 -2.29 -17.78
N ASP A 13 4.70 -1.24 -18.58
CA ASP A 13 5.32 -1.28 -19.91
C ASP A 13 6.85 -1.05 -19.87
N GLY A 14 7.45 -0.92 -18.68
CA GLY A 14 8.90 -0.79 -18.49
C GLY A 14 9.47 0.59 -18.84
N THR A 15 8.63 1.59 -19.15
CA THR A 15 9.05 2.94 -19.55
C THR A 15 9.20 3.92 -18.38
N LEU A 16 8.80 3.53 -17.17
CA LEU A 16 8.96 4.38 -15.98
C LEU A 16 10.45 4.76 -15.81
N ALA A 17 10.73 6.04 -15.62
CA ALA A 17 12.09 6.50 -15.39
C ALA A 17 12.66 5.85 -14.10
N ALA A 18 13.89 5.33 -14.17
CA ALA A 18 14.55 4.66 -13.06
C ALA A 18 14.62 5.55 -11.79
N ASP A 19 14.83 6.85 -11.94
CA ASP A 19 14.89 7.80 -10.82
C ASP A 19 13.51 8.02 -10.19
N ALA A 20 12.42 7.97 -10.99
CA ALA A 20 11.05 8.03 -10.47
C ALA A 20 10.74 6.80 -9.62
N PHE A 21 11.10 5.61 -10.10
CA PHE A 21 10.94 4.37 -9.34
C PHE A 21 11.80 4.34 -8.06
N ARG A 22 13.05 4.82 -8.14
CA ARG A 22 13.92 4.95 -6.96
C ARG A 22 13.37 5.91 -5.93
N HIS A 23 12.83 7.05 -6.39
CA HIS A 23 12.21 8.02 -5.48
C HIS A 23 10.97 7.42 -4.81
N TYR A 24 10.10 6.78 -5.59
CA TYR A 24 8.93 6.07 -5.08
C TYR A 24 9.33 5.04 -4.00
N LEU A 25 10.25 4.10 -4.30
CA LEU A 25 10.65 3.06 -3.35
C LEU A 25 11.24 3.59 -2.03
N LYS A 26 12.00 4.70 -2.09
CA LYS A 26 12.52 5.34 -0.89
C LYS A 26 11.40 5.91 -0.01
N GLN A 27 10.40 6.53 -0.63
CA GLN A 27 9.26 7.09 0.07
C GLN A 27 8.30 6.00 0.54
N ASP A 28 8.18 4.93 -0.22
CA ASP A 28 7.39 3.76 0.12
C ASP A 28 7.98 3.00 1.32
N TYR A 29 9.30 2.88 1.41
CA TYR A 29 9.96 2.37 2.62
C TYR A 29 9.54 3.14 3.89
N LEU A 30 9.52 4.48 3.83
CA LEU A 30 9.07 5.31 4.95
C LEU A 30 7.57 5.16 5.22
N PHE A 31 6.78 5.03 4.16
CA PHE A 31 5.34 4.76 4.25
C PHE A 31 5.07 3.43 4.95
N LEU A 32 5.76 2.34 4.57
CA LEU A 32 5.57 1.01 5.13
C LEU A 32 5.85 0.95 6.64
N ILE A 33 6.81 1.72 7.15
CA ILE A 33 7.04 1.83 8.60
C ILE A 33 5.79 2.36 9.32
N GLN A 34 5.11 3.36 8.75
CA GLN A 34 3.87 3.90 9.33
C GLN A 34 2.68 2.97 9.10
N PHE A 35 2.69 2.25 7.98
CA PHE A 35 1.68 1.25 7.67
C PHE A 35 1.74 0.06 8.64
N ALA A 36 2.94 -0.41 8.98
CA ALA A 36 3.17 -1.38 10.04
C ALA A 36 2.61 -0.91 11.40
N ARG A 37 2.80 0.37 11.73
CA ARG A 37 2.20 0.97 12.95
C ARG A 37 0.68 1.00 12.90
N ALA A 38 0.08 1.19 11.71
CA ALA A 38 -1.38 1.11 11.55
C ALA A 38 -1.91 -0.31 11.79
N PHE A 39 -1.20 -1.36 11.34
CA PHE A 39 -1.54 -2.75 11.68
C PHE A 39 -1.32 -3.07 13.16
N ALA A 40 -0.30 -2.52 13.81
CA ALA A 40 -0.15 -2.62 15.25
C ALA A 40 -1.32 -1.94 16.01
N LEU A 41 -1.81 -0.80 15.51
CA LEU A 41 -3.02 -0.15 16.02
C LEU A 41 -4.28 -0.99 15.75
N ALA A 42 -4.39 -1.64 14.59
CA ALA A 42 -5.47 -2.58 14.30
C ALA A 42 -5.46 -3.76 15.31
N ALA A 43 -4.28 -4.32 15.57
CA ALA A 43 -4.13 -5.36 16.61
C ALA A 43 -4.58 -4.88 18.00
N TYR A 44 -4.21 -3.67 18.40
CA TYR A 44 -4.65 -3.07 19.67
C TYR A 44 -6.16 -2.89 19.74
N LYS A 45 -6.80 -2.52 18.62
CA LYS A 45 -8.25 -2.26 18.53
C LYS A 45 -9.09 -3.53 18.29
N SER A 46 -8.46 -4.66 18.00
CA SER A 46 -9.15 -5.91 17.65
C SER A 46 -10.01 -6.41 18.81
N PRO A 47 -11.32 -6.57 18.63
CA PRO A 47 -12.22 -7.06 19.69
C PRO A 47 -12.15 -8.58 19.85
N THR A 48 -11.70 -9.32 18.84
CA THR A 48 -11.62 -10.77 18.84
C THR A 48 -10.20 -11.27 18.61
N LEU A 49 -9.95 -12.53 19.02
CA LEU A 49 -8.65 -13.16 18.76
C LEU A 49 -8.39 -13.37 17.27
N ASP A 50 -9.42 -13.56 16.48
CA ASP A 50 -9.29 -13.74 15.03
C ASP A 50 -8.92 -12.43 14.32
N ASP A 51 -9.54 -11.31 14.70
CA ASP A 51 -9.14 -9.99 14.22
C ASP A 51 -7.69 -9.66 14.63
N LEU A 52 -7.31 -10.01 15.88
CA LEU A 52 -5.94 -9.83 16.36
C LEU A 52 -4.93 -10.64 15.54
N ARG A 53 -5.26 -11.88 15.17
CA ARG A 53 -4.43 -12.74 14.32
C ARG A 53 -4.29 -12.17 12.91
N GLN A 54 -5.37 -11.65 12.35
CA GLN A 54 -5.35 -11.00 11.03
C GLN A 54 -4.47 -9.75 11.04
N ALA A 55 -4.63 -8.88 12.02
CA ALA A 55 -3.79 -7.68 12.16
C ALA A 55 -2.30 -8.04 12.36
N LYS A 56 -2.00 -9.09 13.15
CA LYS A 56 -0.63 -9.62 13.31
C LYS A 56 -0.06 -10.10 11.97
N ALA A 57 -0.83 -10.86 11.20
CA ALA A 57 -0.36 -11.36 9.90
C ALA A 57 -0.04 -10.21 8.92
N GLY A 58 -0.86 -9.16 8.89
CA GLY A 58 -0.57 -7.95 8.12
C GLY A 58 0.70 -7.24 8.57
N LEU A 59 0.91 -7.12 9.88
CA LEU A 59 2.13 -6.53 10.44
C LEU A 59 3.37 -7.34 10.06
N GLU A 60 3.34 -8.65 10.18
CA GLU A 60 4.44 -9.55 9.81
C GLU A 60 4.76 -9.45 8.31
N ALA A 61 3.75 -9.47 7.44
CA ALA A 61 3.94 -9.35 6.00
C ALA A 61 4.66 -8.04 5.62
N ILE A 62 4.33 -6.93 6.26
CA ILE A 62 5.01 -5.66 6.00
C ILE A 62 6.44 -5.68 6.51
N VAL A 63 6.64 -6.06 7.78
CA VAL A 63 7.95 -5.94 8.44
C VAL A 63 8.96 -6.96 7.91
N ASP A 64 8.53 -8.19 7.68
CA ASP A 64 9.43 -9.30 7.37
C ASP A 64 9.59 -9.53 5.85
N LEU A 65 8.59 -9.17 5.03
CA LEU A 65 8.62 -9.40 3.58
C LEU A 65 8.76 -8.10 2.79
N GLU A 66 7.82 -7.19 2.89
CA GLU A 66 7.74 -6.02 2.01
C GLU A 66 8.88 -5.03 2.26
N LEU A 67 9.17 -4.69 3.50
CA LEU A 67 10.32 -3.86 3.86
C LEU A 67 11.65 -4.52 3.42
N GLY A 68 11.75 -5.85 3.52
CA GLY A 68 12.91 -6.59 3.06
C GLY A 68 13.17 -6.42 1.56
N LEU A 69 12.13 -6.46 0.73
CA LEU A 69 12.23 -6.21 -0.72
C LEU A 69 12.72 -4.79 -1.02
N HIS A 70 12.17 -3.78 -0.34
CA HIS A 70 12.58 -2.39 -0.49
C HIS A 70 14.05 -2.18 -0.13
N VAL A 71 14.51 -2.78 0.95
CA VAL A 71 15.93 -2.74 1.36
C VAL A 71 16.82 -3.40 0.31
N GLN A 72 16.44 -4.56 -0.24
CA GLN A 72 17.19 -5.25 -1.30
C GLN A 72 17.32 -4.40 -2.57
N TYR A 73 16.23 -3.77 -3.03
CA TYR A 73 16.28 -2.83 -4.16
C TYR A 73 17.23 -1.67 -3.88
N CYS A 74 17.12 -1.05 -2.73
CA CYS A 74 17.93 0.11 -2.37
C CYS A 74 19.41 -0.24 -2.20
N GLN A 75 19.72 -1.43 -1.70
CA GLN A 75 21.11 -1.93 -1.60
C GLN A 75 21.78 -2.06 -2.98
N GLN A 76 21.05 -2.47 -4.01
CA GLN A 76 21.57 -2.50 -5.39
C GLN A 76 21.97 -1.11 -5.90
N TRP A 77 21.42 -0.06 -5.32
CA TRP A 77 21.76 1.34 -5.63
C TRP A 77 22.76 1.95 -4.64
N GLY A 78 23.36 1.12 -3.78
CA GLY A 78 24.33 1.57 -2.77
C GLY A 78 23.74 2.32 -1.59
N ILE A 79 22.43 2.21 -1.35
CA ILE A 79 21.72 2.88 -0.25
C ILE A 79 21.50 1.86 0.86
N SER A 80 22.06 2.11 2.04
CA SER A 80 21.84 1.28 3.22
C SER A 80 20.47 1.53 3.86
N GLU A 81 19.98 0.58 4.64
CA GLU A 81 18.76 0.73 5.40
C GLU A 81 18.82 1.91 6.38
N GLN A 82 19.97 2.13 7.03
CA GLN A 82 20.16 3.28 7.90
C GLN A 82 20.01 4.62 7.16
N GLN A 83 20.48 4.68 5.91
CA GLN A 83 20.30 5.86 5.06
C GLN A 83 18.84 6.04 4.66
N LEU A 84 18.10 4.96 4.38
CA LEU A 84 16.67 5.01 4.09
C LEU A 84 15.87 5.57 5.27
N GLN A 85 16.14 5.08 6.48
CA GLN A 85 15.49 5.55 7.70
C GLN A 85 15.74 7.03 8.01
N ALA A 86 16.86 7.57 7.54
CA ALA A 86 17.24 8.98 7.76
C ALA A 86 16.69 9.93 6.69
N LEU A 87 16.01 9.43 5.64
CA LEU A 87 15.44 10.27 4.59
C LEU A 87 14.26 11.11 5.11
N PRO A 88 14.09 12.34 4.62
CA PRO A 88 12.89 13.11 4.88
C PRO A 88 11.69 12.50 4.15
N GLU A 89 10.53 12.47 4.80
CA GLU A 89 9.27 12.10 4.16
C GLU A 89 8.83 13.20 3.17
N ALA A 90 8.42 12.79 1.98
CA ALA A 90 7.73 13.67 1.04
C ALA A 90 6.35 14.08 1.60
N ARG A 91 5.80 15.19 1.12
CA ARG A 91 4.50 15.71 1.57
C ARG A 91 3.37 14.69 1.37
N ALA A 92 3.38 13.97 0.23
CA ALA A 92 2.38 12.94 -0.04
C ALA A 92 2.51 11.78 0.94
N THR A 93 3.73 11.30 1.22
CA THR A 93 4.02 10.26 2.23
C THR A 93 3.50 10.68 3.60
N MET A 94 3.84 11.90 4.02
CA MET A 94 3.40 12.45 5.30
C MET A 94 1.88 12.59 5.36
N ALA A 95 1.25 13.14 4.33
CA ALA A 95 -0.20 13.35 4.31
C ALA A 95 -0.95 12.02 4.43
N TYR A 96 -0.55 11.02 3.63
CA TYR A 96 -1.24 9.74 3.60
C TYR A 96 -1.05 8.96 4.89
N THR A 97 0.16 8.82 5.37
CA THR A 97 0.44 8.05 6.60
C THR A 97 -0.25 8.66 7.83
N ARG A 98 -0.26 10.00 7.95
CA ARG A 98 -0.95 10.68 9.08
C ARG A 98 -2.45 10.58 8.95
N TYR A 99 -3.00 10.62 7.73
CA TYR A 99 -4.43 10.41 7.50
C TYR A 99 -4.89 9.02 7.98
N VAL A 100 -4.17 7.96 7.61
CA VAL A 100 -4.49 6.59 8.03
C VAL A 100 -4.41 6.44 9.55
N LEU A 101 -3.30 6.88 10.15
CA LEU A 101 -3.11 6.77 11.60
C LEU A 101 -4.10 7.62 12.39
N ASP A 102 -4.40 8.84 11.95
CA ASP A 102 -5.37 9.71 12.58
C ASP A 102 -6.79 9.14 12.48
N THR A 103 -7.17 8.62 11.29
CA THR A 103 -8.44 7.92 11.10
C THR A 103 -8.57 6.74 12.05
N GLY A 104 -7.54 5.90 12.14
CA GLY A 104 -7.52 4.76 13.04
C GLY A 104 -7.53 5.15 14.52
N ASN A 105 -6.83 6.20 14.91
CA ASN A 105 -6.82 6.66 16.31
C ASN A 105 -8.17 7.23 16.76
N ARG A 106 -8.82 8.03 15.92
CA ARG A 106 -10.11 8.68 16.23
C ARG A 106 -11.32 7.78 16.03
N GLY A 107 -11.24 6.84 15.10
CA GLY A 107 -12.32 5.94 14.71
C GLY A 107 -12.25 4.58 15.39
N ASP A 108 -13.05 3.68 14.91
CA ASP A 108 -13.04 2.26 15.29
C ASP A 108 -12.13 1.42 14.35
N LEU A 109 -12.15 0.10 14.54
CA LEU A 109 -11.35 -0.82 13.72
C LEU A 109 -11.77 -0.77 12.24
N LEU A 110 -13.07 -0.63 11.96
CA LEU A 110 -13.59 -0.56 10.59
C LEU A 110 -13.15 0.73 9.88
N ASP A 111 -13.09 1.89 10.57
CA ASP A 111 -12.54 3.11 10.00
C ASP A 111 -11.08 2.93 9.57
N LEU A 112 -10.29 2.26 10.42
CA LEU A 112 -8.88 1.99 10.15
C LEU A 112 -8.71 1.07 8.93
N HIS A 113 -9.40 -0.06 8.87
CA HIS A 113 -9.34 -0.99 7.74
C HIS A 113 -9.81 -0.34 6.43
N VAL A 114 -10.85 0.48 6.47
CA VAL A 114 -11.31 1.23 5.28
C VAL A 114 -10.24 2.25 4.81
N ALA A 115 -9.50 2.87 5.74
CA ALA A 115 -8.38 3.76 5.38
C ALA A 115 -7.15 3.00 4.85
N LEU A 116 -6.92 1.74 5.30
CA LEU A 116 -5.86 0.85 4.83
C LEU A 116 -6.18 0.20 3.47
N ALA A 117 -7.47 0.01 3.15
CA ALA A 117 -7.92 -0.74 1.98
C ALA A 117 -7.35 -0.23 0.64
N PRO A 118 -7.20 1.08 0.36
CA PRO A 118 -6.59 1.52 -0.89
C PRO A 118 -5.16 1.02 -1.08
N CYS A 119 -4.34 0.92 -0.02
CA CYS A 119 -3.00 0.37 -0.11
C CYS A 119 -3.03 -1.15 -0.31
N LEU A 120 -3.71 -1.91 0.54
CA LEU A 120 -3.70 -3.36 0.47
C LEU A 120 -4.53 -3.89 -0.71
N VAL A 121 -5.83 -3.58 -0.74
CA VAL A 121 -6.74 -4.07 -1.80
C VAL A 121 -6.42 -3.43 -3.15
N GLY A 122 -6.07 -2.15 -3.14
CA GLY A 122 -5.75 -1.41 -4.35
C GLY A 122 -4.49 -1.93 -5.05
N TYR A 123 -3.42 -2.27 -4.32
CA TYR A 123 -2.20 -2.87 -4.90
C TYR A 123 -2.47 -4.27 -5.46
N GLY A 124 -3.29 -5.08 -4.78
CA GLY A 124 -3.76 -6.35 -5.35
C GLY A 124 -4.49 -6.17 -6.68
N GLN A 125 -5.34 -5.15 -6.79
CA GLN A 125 -6.04 -4.82 -8.04
C GLN A 125 -5.10 -4.23 -9.10
N VAL A 126 -4.08 -3.45 -8.72
CA VAL A 126 -3.03 -2.96 -9.63
C VAL A 126 -2.30 -4.14 -10.25
N ALA A 127 -1.87 -5.11 -9.45
CA ALA A 127 -1.19 -6.30 -9.94
C ALA A 127 -2.07 -7.11 -10.92
N GLN A 128 -3.33 -7.37 -10.56
CA GLN A 128 -4.29 -8.05 -11.44
C GLN A 128 -4.51 -7.29 -12.75
N TRP A 129 -4.63 -5.96 -12.68
CA TRP A 129 -4.79 -5.13 -13.88
C TRP A 129 -3.55 -5.18 -14.76
N LEU A 130 -2.34 -5.07 -14.21
CA LEU A 130 -1.09 -5.21 -14.96
C LEU A 130 -1.00 -6.58 -15.64
N ASN A 131 -1.35 -7.65 -14.94
CA ASN A 131 -1.34 -9.01 -15.48
C ASN A 131 -2.37 -9.23 -16.61
N SER A 132 -3.46 -8.50 -16.60
CA SER A 132 -4.51 -8.59 -17.64
C SER A 132 -4.16 -7.87 -18.94
N ARG A 133 -3.10 -7.04 -18.96
CA ARG A 133 -2.72 -6.20 -20.10
C ARG A 133 -1.68 -6.86 -20.98
N SER A 134 -1.92 -6.84 -22.29
CA SER A 134 -0.94 -7.28 -23.30
C SER A 134 0.30 -6.39 -23.38
N GLU A 135 0.19 -5.13 -22.95
CA GLU A 135 1.28 -4.14 -22.99
C GLU A 135 2.23 -4.26 -21.79
N THR A 136 1.84 -5.01 -20.76
CA THR A 136 2.72 -5.25 -19.60
C THR A 136 3.87 -6.14 -20.00
N LEU A 137 5.08 -5.62 -19.93
CA LEU A 137 6.29 -6.42 -20.15
C LEU A 137 6.56 -7.31 -18.93
N ARG A 138 7.07 -8.52 -19.17
CA ARG A 138 7.31 -9.51 -18.13
C ARG A 138 8.76 -10.03 -18.15
N GLY A 139 9.19 -10.55 -17.02
CA GLY A 139 10.53 -11.13 -16.87
C GLY A 139 11.64 -10.11 -17.10
N GLN A 140 12.72 -10.54 -17.74
CA GLN A 140 13.90 -9.69 -17.99
C GLN A 140 13.63 -8.48 -18.90
N ALA A 141 12.49 -8.45 -19.60
CA ALA A 141 12.09 -7.31 -20.43
C ALA A 141 11.58 -6.12 -19.59
N ASN A 142 11.18 -6.36 -18.33
CA ASN A 142 10.70 -5.33 -17.44
C ASN A 142 11.64 -5.14 -16.24
N PRO A 143 12.28 -3.98 -16.07
CA PRO A 143 13.17 -3.72 -14.93
C PRO A 143 12.44 -3.72 -13.59
N TYR A 144 11.10 -3.67 -13.59
CA TYR A 144 10.23 -3.63 -12.40
C TYR A 144 9.52 -4.94 -12.14
N GLU A 145 9.91 -6.02 -12.84
CA GLU A 145 9.26 -7.34 -12.72
C GLU A 145 9.18 -7.85 -11.29
N ALA A 146 10.23 -7.67 -10.48
CA ALA A 146 10.21 -8.15 -9.10
C ALA A 146 9.15 -7.44 -8.24
N TRP A 147 8.86 -6.16 -8.49
CA TRP A 147 7.78 -5.43 -7.85
C TRP A 147 6.41 -5.98 -8.30
N ILE A 148 6.22 -6.18 -9.61
CA ILE A 148 4.97 -6.74 -10.15
C ILE A 148 4.73 -8.14 -9.57
N ALA A 149 5.74 -9.00 -9.61
CA ALA A 149 5.66 -10.39 -9.16
C ALA A 149 5.32 -10.50 -7.66
N MET A 150 5.83 -9.59 -6.82
CA MET A 150 5.51 -9.55 -5.39
C MET A 150 4.01 -9.34 -5.18
N TYR A 151 3.41 -8.33 -5.81
CA TYR A 151 2.00 -8.02 -5.64
C TYR A 151 1.05 -9.00 -6.38
N GLU A 152 1.57 -9.78 -7.34
CA GLU A 152 0.87 -10.90 -7.97
C GLU A 152 0.97 -12.21 -7.18
N SER A 153 1.87 -12.31 -6.22
CA SER A 153 2.11 -13.55 -5.48
C SER A 153 0.82 -14.08 -4.83
N ASP A 154 0.69 -15.39 -4.74
CA ASP A 154 -0.44 -16.04 -4.08
C ASP A 154 -0.59 -15.55 -2.62
N GLU A 155 0.53 -15.26 -1.97
CA GLU A 155 0.55 -14.74 -0.61
C GLU A 155 -0.10 -13.36 -0.51
N PHE A 156 0.31 -12.41 -1.38
CA PHE A 156 -0.27 -11.07 -1.40
C PHE A 156 -1.75 -11.08 -1.83
N GLN A 157 -2.08 -11.86 -2.85
CA GLN A 157 -3.46 -12.00 -3.34
C GLN A 157 -4.36 -12.66 -2.29
N SER A 158 -3.85 -13.62 -1.52
CA SER A 158 -4.60 -14.23 -0.40
C SER A 158 -4.84 -13.22 0.73
N ALA A 159 -3.85 -12.40 1.09
CA ALA A 159 -4.01 -11.33 2.07
C ALA A 159 -5.06 -10.30 1.61
N THR A 160 -5.01 -9.91 0.33
CA THR A 160 -6.01 -9.03 -0.31
C THR A 160 -7.42 -9.62 -0.22
N ALA A 161 -7.58 -10.90 -0.54
CA ALA A 161 -8.87 -11.59 -0.48
C ALA A 161 -9.39 -11.68 0.97
N ALA A 162 -8.53 -11.93 1.93
CA ALA A 162 -8.88 -11.97 3.35
C ALA A 162 -9.37 -10.61 3.85
N GLU A 163 -8.71 -9.51 3.44
CA GLU A 163 -9.13 -8.15 3.77
C GLU A 163 -10.50 -7.81 3.16
N ILE A 164 -10.71 -8.16 1.89
CA ILE A 164 -12.02 -7.97 1.23
C ILE A 164 -13.11 -8.75 1.95
N ALA A 165 -12.85 -10.00 2.35
CA ALA A 165 -13.81 -10.82 3.08
C ALA A 165 -14.13 -10.23 4.46
N TRP A 166 -13.13 -9.74 5.17
CA TRP A 166 -13.31 -9.06 6.45
C TRP A 166 -14.15 -7.78 6.28
N LEU A 167 -13.79 -6.91 5.34
CA LEU A 167 -14.55 -5.69 5.06
C LEU A 167 -16.01 -5.99 4.70
N ASN A 168 -16.27 -6.99 3.84
CA ASN A 168 -17.63 -7.36 3.46
C ASN A 168 -18.46 -7.83 4.68
N ARG A 169 -17.85 -8.57 5.60
CA ARG A 169 -18.51 -9.00 6.82
C ARG A 169 -18.86 -7.82 7.73
N GLU A 170 -17.89 -6.92 7.96
CA GLU A 170 -18.11 -5.77 8.85
C GLU A 170 -19.04 -4.70 8.26
N LEU A 171 -19.12 -4.62 6.92
CA LEU A 171 -20.00 -3.69 6.21
C LEU A 171 -21.45 -4.19 6.08
N ALA A 172 -21.72 -5.47 6.32
CA ALA A 172 -23.03 -6.09 6.07
C ALA A 172 -24.19 -5.41 6.83
N ASP A 173 -23.95 -5.02 8.08
CA ASP A 173 -24.99 -4.51 8.99
C ASP A 173 -24.80 -3.02 9.36
N VAL A 174 -23.96 -2.28 8.63
CA VAL A 174 -23.77 -0.85 8.92
C VAL A 174 -24.96 -0.01 8.47
N SER A 175 -25.31 1.01 9.25
CA SER A 175 -26.36 1.94 8.85
C SER A 175 -25.99 2.75 7.60
N PRO A 176 -26.95 3.23 6.80
CA PRO A 176 -26.65 4.06 5.62
C PRO A 176 -25.78 5.27 5.94
N ARG A 177 -26.02 5.93 7.07
CA ARG A 177 -25.21 7.08 7.53
C ARG A 177 -23.77 6.67 7.83
N ARG A 178 -23.57 5.51 8.45
CA ARG A 178 -22.22 4.97 8.74
C ARG A 178 -21.52 4.61 7.45
N PHE A 179 -22.20 3.96 6.52
CA PHE A 179 -21.65 3.61 5.22
C PHE A 179 -21.17 4.85 4.43
N GLU A 180 -21.94 5.95 4.42
CA GLU A 180 -21.49 7.20 3.81
C GLU A 180 -20.22 7.78 4.47
N GLN A 181 -20.03 7.62 5.77
CA GLN A 181 -18.81 8.03 6.45
C GLN A 181 -17.61 7.19 5.98
N LEU A 182 -17.78 5.86 5.91
CA LEU A 182 -16.74 4.93 5.43
C LEU A 182 -16.37 5.20 3.96
N VAL A 183 -17.36 5.47 3.11
CA VAL A 183 -17.12 5.87 1.70
C VAL A 183 -16.26 7.14 1.62
N ARG A 184 -16.46 8.11 2.50
CA ARG A 184 -15.59 9.30 2.55
C ARG A 184 -14.16 8.95 2.94
N ILE A 185 -13.97 8.11 3.96
CA ILE A 185 -12.64 7.65 4.39
C ILE A 185 -11.94 6.94 3.23
N PHE A 186 -12.59 5.98 2.59
CA PHE A 186 -12.02 5.24 1.46
C PHE A 186 -11.64 6.15 0.29
N ARG A 187 -12.55 7.07 -0.07
CA ARG A 187 -12.32 8.03 -1.16
C ARG A 187 -11.13 8.93 -0.87
N ASP A 188 -11.02 9.45 0.35
CA ASP A 188 -9.97 10.38 0.70
C ASP A 188 -8.62 9.65 0.81
N ALA A 189 -8.57 8.42 1.35
CA ALA A 189 -7.39 7.56 1.31
C ALA A 189 -6.97 7.21 -0.13
N THR A 190 -7.93 6.89 -1.02
CA THR A 190 -7.64 6.63 -2.45
C THR A 190 -7.07 7.86 -3.17
N ARG A 191 -7.50 9.07 -2.82
CA ARG A 191 -6.90 10.31 -3.36
C ARG A 191 -5.46 10.48 -2.92
N LEU A 192 -5.17 10.16 -1.66
CA LEU A 192 -3.80 10.22 -1.14
C LEU A 192 -2.89 9.17 -1.79
N GLU A 193 -3.41 8.02 -2.21
CA GLU A 193 -2.69 7.07 -3.06
C GLU A 193 -2.35 7.66 -4.44
N ILE A 194 -3.30 8.36 -5.05
CA ILE A 194 -3.04 9.04 -6.33
C ILE A 194 -1.94 10.09 -6.17
N ASP A 195 -2.00 10.89 -5.10
CA ASP A 195 -0.96 11.87 -4.78
C ASP A 195 0.40 11.20 -4.52
N PHE A 196 0.40 9.98 -3.97
CA PHE A 196 1.60 9.19 -3.75
C PHE A 196 2.20 8.69 -5.07
N TRP A 197 1.37 8.22 -6.04
CA TRP A 197 1.83 7.92 -7.40
C TRP A 197 2.38 9.15 -8.11
N ASP A 198 1.70 10.29 -8.00
CA ASP A 198 2.16 11.57 -8.56
C ASP A 198 3.49 12.02 -7.95
N MET A 199 3.68 11.84 -6.65
CA MET A 199 4.94 12.11 -5.96
C MET A 199 6.07 11.26 -6.53
N GLY A 200 5.84 9.94 -6.69
CA GLY A 200 6.81 9.02 -7.28
C GLY A 200 7.16 9.41 -8.73
N LEU A 201 6.14 9.58 -9.57
CA LEU A 201 6.29 9.89 -10.99
C LEU A 201 7.05 11.20 -11.22
N ASN A 202 6.75 12.23 -10.45
CA ASN A 202 7.31 13.57 -10.61
C ASN A 202 8.46 13.86 -9.63
N GLN A 203 8.88 12.90 -8.81
CA GLN A 203 9.97 12.99 -7.83
C GLN A 203 9.81 14.19 -6.86
N ARG A 204 8.59 14.42 -6.38
CA ARG A 204 8.28 15.57 -5.50
C ARG A 204 8.57 15.23 -4.03
N MET A 205 9.04 16.26 -3.28
CA MET A 205 9.19 16.19 -1.82
C MET A 205 8.03 16.88 -1.08
#